data_edba99e04893360936c352e129068491
#
_entry.id   edba99e04893360936c352e129068491
#
_cell.length_a   1.000
_cell.length_b   1.000
_cell.length_c   1.000
_cell.angle_alpha   90.00
_cell.angle_beta   90.00
_cell.angle_gamma   90.00
#
_symmetry.space_group_name_H-M   'P 1'
#
loop_
_entity.id
_entity.type
_entity.pdbx_description
1 polymer ?
#
loop_
_entity_poly.entity_id
_entity_poly.type
_entity_poly.pdbx_seq_one_letter_code
_entity_poly.pdbx_strand_id
1 'polypeptide(L)'
;MKKVALITGVTGQDGAYLSEFLLSKGYEVHGIKRRASLFNTDRIDHLFEGHHGKNNDFYLHYGDMTDSMNLTRIIAEIKPDEIYNLAAMSHVHVSFETPEYTANADGIGTLRILDAVRFLNLIQKTKIYQASTSELFGKVQEIPQSEKTPFYPRSPYAVAKMYAYWITVNYREAYNMFACNGILFNHESPVRGETFVTRKITRAVAKIALNLDDIFYLGNLDAKRDWDHAKDYVKMMWMILQYDKAEDWVIATGKTTTVRDFVKLAFEYCGIKLNFKGDGVDEEGFIEDFDQQRANELSLNLNHLRKGQVVVKVNPRYFRPTEVDLLLGDPSKAEKELGWNREYDLKNLVNDMMESDLKLMNKDVYLKKGGYKTMRYYE
;
A
#
# COMPACT_ATOMS: atom_id res chain seq x y z
N MET A 1 -21.54 21.19 11.53
CA MET A 1 -21.05 21.10 10.13
C MET A 1 -20.30 19.80 10.01
N LYS A 2 -20.39 19.12 8.86
CA LYS A 2 -19.55 17.95 8.56
C LYS A 2 -18.09 18.39 8.49
N LYS A 3 -17.16 17.52 8.93
CA LYS A 3 -15.75 17.72 8.66
C LYS A 3 -15.45 17.44 7.19
N VAL A 4 -14.59 18.23 6.59
CA VAL A 4 -14.18 18.14 5.18
C VAL A 4 -12.77 17.59 5.10
N ALA A 5 -12.59 16.48 4.39
CA ALA A 5 -11.30 15.85 4.16
C ALA A 5 -10.89 15.94 2.68
N LEU A 6 -9.63 16.27 2.42
CA LEU A 6 -9.01 16.21 1.10
C LEU A 6 -7.98 15.09 1.07
N ILE A 7 -8.13 14.14 0.13
CA ILE A 7 -7.23 13.00 -0.04
C ILE A 7 -6.51 13.12 -1.38
N THR A 8 -5.20 13.22 -1.38
CA THR A 8 -4.41 13.04 -2.60
C THR A 8 -4.13 11.54 -2.80
N GLY A 9 -4.03 11.08 -4.06
CA GLY A 9 -3.84 9.65 -4.33
C GLY A 9 -5.06 8.79 -3.99
N VAL A 10 -6.25 9.36 -4.07
CA VAL A 10 -7.53 8.73 -3.70
C VAL A 10 -7.82 7.42 -4.46
N THR A 11 -7.25 7.23 -5.65
CA THR A 11 -7.40 6.01 -6.47
C THR A 11 -6.42 4.89 -6.08
N GLY A 12 -5.53 5.14 -5.11
CA GLY A 12 -4.63 4.13 -4.55
C GLY A 12 -5.33 3.24 -3.52
N GLN A 13 -4.62 2.21 -3.03
CA GLN A 13 -5.11 1.31 -1.98
C GLN A 13 -5.57 2.10 -0.74
N ASP A 14 -4.68 2.90 -0.17
CA ASP A 14 -4.94 3.61 1.07
C ASP A 14 -5.98 4.72 0.88
N GLY A 15 -5.92 5.40 -0.27
CA GLY A 15 -6.90 6.44 -0.62
C GLY A 15 -8.33 5.89 -0.71
N ALA A 16 -8.51 4.69 -1.27
CA ALA A 16 -9.81 4.04 -1.35
C ALA A 16 -10.34 3.66 0.04
N TYR A 17 -9.58 2.92 0.84
CA TYR A 17 -10.00 2.53 2.20
C TYR A 17 -10.18 3.73 3.13
N LEU A 18 -9.33 4.75 3.01
CA LEU A 18 -9.49 5.97 3.81
C LEU A 18 -10.78 6.71 3.43
N SER A 19 -11.12 6.76 2.15
CA SER A 19 -12.38 7.36 1.69
C SER A 19 -13.58 6.63 2.28
N GLU A 20 -13.62 5.30 2.22
CA GLU A 20 -14.67 4.48 2.85
C GLU A 20 -14.77 4.76 4.35
N PHE A 21 -13.63 4.76 5.02
CA PHE A 21 -13.54 4.96 6.46
C PHE A 21 -14.04 6.36 6.87
N LEU A 22 -13.62 7.42 6.19
CA LEU A 22 -14.05 8.79 6.49
C LEU A 22 -15.52 9.02 6.16
N LEU A 23 -16.03 8.48 5.05
CA LEU A 23 -17.46 8.52 4.72
C LEU A 23 -18.30 7.83 5.80
N SER A 24 -17.84 6.66 6.31
CA SER A 24 -18.53 5.97 7.41
C SER A 24 -18.56 6.77 8.71
N LYS A 25 -17.62 7.70 8.89
CA LYS A 25 -17.56 8.67 10.01
C LYS A 25 -18.37 9.96 9.77
N GLY A 26 -19.02 10.08 8.62
CA GLY A 26 -19.83 11.24 8.28
C GLY A 26 -19.05 12.44 7.75
N TYR A 27 -17.83 12.25 7.25
CA TYR A 27 -17.07 13.31 6.56
C TYR A 27 -17.64 13.58 5.18
N GLU A 28 -17.44 14.80 4.70
CA GLU A 28 -17.41 15.14 3.30
C GLU A 28 -15.98 14.88 2.77
N VAL A 29 -15.85 14.03 1.75
CA VAL A 29 -14.55 13.55 1.25
C VAL A 29 -14.32 14.05 -0.17
N HIS A 30 -13.21 14.77 -0.36
CA HIS A 30 -12.73 15.22 -1.65
C HIS A 30 -11.47 14.45 -2.02
N GLY A 31 -11.47 13.82 -3.19
CA GLY A 31 -10.32 13.05 -3.69
C GLY A 31 -9.64 13.73 -4.88
N ILE A 32 -8.32 13.82 -4.87
CA ILE A 32 -7.54 14.23 -6.04
C ILE A 32 -7.09 13.00 -6.82
N LYS A 33 -7.46 12.93 -8.10
CA LYS A 33 -7.01 11.91 -9.06
C LYS A 33 -6.30 12.53 -10.25
N ARG A 34 -5.29 11.84 -10.79
CA ARG A 34 -4.63 12.26 -12.03
C ARG A 34 -5.52 11.97 -13.23
N ARG A 35 -5.42 12.82 -14.25
CA ARG A 35 -6.03 12.55 -15.56
C ARG A 35 -5.24 11.45 -16.27
N ALA A 36 -5.91 10.36 -16.61
CA ALA A 36 -5.39 9.27 -17.42
C ALA A 36 -6.30 9.07 -18.64
N SER A 37 -5.76 8.48 -19.72
CA SER A 37 -6.56 8.12 -20.90
C SER A 37 -7.49 6.92 -20.64
N LEU A 38 -7.06 6.02 -19.74
CA LEU A 38 -7.86 4.88 -19.28
C LEU A 38 -8.55 5.22 -17.95
N PHE A 39 -9.59 4.46 -17.62
CA PHE A 39 -10.19 4.52 -16.29
C PHE A 39 -9.16 4.07 -15.23
N ASN A 40 -9.12 4.78 -14.12
CA ASN A 40 -8.21 4.53 -13.00
C ASN A 40 -8.92 4.65 -11.65
N THR A 41 -10.23 4.39 -11.62
CA THR A 41 -11.09 4.58 -10.45
C THR A 41 -11.63 3.27 -9.89
N ASP A 42 -11.25 2.11 -10.42
CA ASP A 42 -11.81 0.79 -10.08
C ASP A 42 -11.89 0.54 -8.56
N ARG A 43 -10.93 1.07 -7.77
CA ARG A 43 -10.91 0.92 -6.31
C ARG A 43 -11.92 1.78 -5.57
N ILE A 44 -12.48 2.78 -6.24
CA ILE A 44 -13.40 3.77 -5.65
C ILE A 44 -14.73 3.86 -6.40
N ASP A 45 -14.94 3.08 -7.47
CA ASP A 45 -16.17 3.14 -8.29
C ASP A 45 -17.42 2.86 -7.47
N HIS A 46 -17.34 1.92 -6.51
CA HIS A 46 -18.43 1.61 -5.59
C HIS A 46 -18.86 2.79 -4.69
N LEU A 47 -17.99 3.79 -4.48
CA LEU A 47 -18.31 5.02 -3.74
C LEU A 47 -19.17 5.99 -4.55
N PHE A 48 -19.25 5.79 -5.88
CA PHE A 48 -20.08 6.57 -6.79
C PHE A 48 -21.45 5.93 -7.08
N GLU A 49 -21.68 4.71 -6.63
CA GLU A 49 -22.94 4.03 -6.79
C GLU A 49 -24.02 4.81 -6.07
N GLY A 50 -24.63 5.76 -6.75
CA GLY A 50 -25.66 6.62 -6.18
C GLY A 50 -25.59 8.08 -6.56
N HIS A 51 -24.88 8.46 -7.66
CA HIS A 51 -24.86 9.84 -8.16
C HIS A 51 -26.26 10.48 -8.36
N HIS A 52 -27.31 9.67 -8.35
CA HIS A 52 -28.71 10.08 -8.30
C HIS A 52 -29.35 9.79 -6.93
N GLY A 53 -28.60 9.30 -5.95
CA GLY A 53 -29.04 8.97 -4.58
C GLY A 53 -28.74 10.09 -3.58
N LYS A 54 -29.44 10.08 -2.45
CA LYS A 54 -29.55 11.17 -1.48
C LYS A 54 -28.30 11.52 -0.64
N ASN A 55 -27.12 10.92 -0.85
CA ASN A 55 -25.92 11.15 -0.04
C ASN A 55 -24.65 11.17 -0.90
N ASN A 56 -24.36 12.32 -1.51
CA ASN A 56 -23.13 12.51 -2.26
C ASN A 56 -22.11 13.32 -1.44
N ASP A 57 -21.49 12.69 -0.44
CA ASP A 57 -20.40 13.31 0.33
C ASP A 57 -19.02 12.95 -0.23
N PHE A 58 -18.94 12.40 -1.46
CA PHE A 58 -17.70 12.02 -2.11
C PHE A 58 -17.53 12.74 -3.46
N TYR A 59 -16.46 13.53 -3.56
CA TYR A 59 -16.19 14.40 -4.73
C TYR A 59 -14.80 14.11 -5.30
N LEU A 60 -14.67 14.11 -6.63
CA LEU A 60 -13.38 13.93 -7.30
C LEU A 60 -12.95 15.18 -8.06
N HIS A 61 -11.67 15.50 -7.90
CA HIS A 61 -10.98 16.60 -8.58
C HIS A 61 -9.84 16.07 -9.43
N TYR A 62 -9.66 16.62 -10.63
CA TYR A 62 -8.46 16.37 -11.42
C TYR A 62 -7.32 17.24 -10.91
N GLY A 63 -6.20 16.61 -10.54
CA GLY A 63 -5.01 17.30 -10.10
C GLY A 63 -3.77 16.39 -10.16
N ASP A 64 -2.61 17.04 -10.11
CA ASP A 64 -1.30 16.36 -10.10
C ASP A 64 -0.41 17.02 -9.05
N MET A 65 0.40 16.22 -8.34
CA MET A 65 1.34 16.73 -7.34
C MET A 65 2.43 17.63 -7.92
N THR A 66 2.58 17.62 -9.25
CA THR A 66 3.53 18.46 -9.98
C THR A 66 2.95 19.81 -10.40
N ASP A 67 1.65 20.07 -10.19
CA ASP A 67 0.95 21.31 -10.57
C ASP A 67 0.56 22.15 -9.34
N SER A 68 1.41 23.11 -8.99
CA SER A 68 1.22 23.98 -7.83
C SER A 68 -0.07 24.80 -7.89
N MET A 69 -0.39 25.37 -9.06
CA MET A 69 -1.56 26.24 -9.23
C MET A 69 -2.86 25.46 -9.11
N ASN A 70 -2.90 24.27 -9.70
CA ASN A 70 -4.07 23.41 -9.63
C ASN A 70 -4.31 22.96 -8.17
N LEU A 71 -3.28 22.52 -7.45
CA LEU A 71 -3.40 22.12 -6.03
C LEU A 71 -3.86 23.30 -5.18
N THR A 72 -3.27 24.49 -5.37
CA THR A 72 -3.67 25.70 -4.63
C THR A 72 -5.13 26.06 -4.87
N ARG A 73 -5.60 26.00 -6.13
CA ARG A 73 -7.00 26.26 -6.50
C ARG A 73 -7.95 25.27 -5.81
N ILE A 74 -7.65 23.97 -5.87
CA ILE A 74 -8.47 22.92 -5.23
C ILE A 74 -8.57 23.17 -3.72
N ILE A 75 -7.44 23.43 -3.04
CA ILE A 75 -7.42 23.70 -1.59
C ILE A 75 -8.19 24.99 -1.26
N ALA A 76 -8.08 26.03 -2.10
CA ALA A 76 -8.80 27.30 -1.91
C ALA A 76 -10.32 27.15 -2.03
N GLU A 77 -10.78 26.33 -2.98
CA GLU A 77 -12.21 26.04 -3.21
C GLU A 77 -12.81 25.21 -2.07
N ILE A 78 -12.10 24.16 -1.63
CA ILE A 78 -12.58 23.19 -0.63
C ILE A 78 -12.41 23.72 0.80
N LYS A 79 -11.27 24.34 1.09
CA LYS A 79 -10.87 24.76 2.45
C LYS A 79 -11.00 23.61 3.47
N PRO A 80 -10.30 22.50 3.27
CA PRO A 80 -10.51 21.27 4.06
C PRO A 80 -10.11 21.47 5.53
N ASP A 81 -10.75 20.71 6.41
CA ASP A 81 -10.35 20.58 7.81
C ASP A 81 -9.16 19.63 7.98
N GLU A 82 -9.08 18.62 7.11
CA GLU A 82 -8.01 17.61 7.13
C GLU A 82 -7.52 17.34 5.71
N ILE A 83 -6.20 17.28 5.52
CA ILE A 83 -5.56 16.84 4.27
C ILE A 83 -4.77 15.57 4.54
N TYR A 84 -5.05 14.52 3.76
CA TYR A 84 -4.31 13.28 3.75
C TYR A 84 -3.49 13.19 2.45
N ASN A 85 -2.19 13.46 2.56
CA ASN A 85 -1.29 13.43 1.41
C ASN A 85 -0.73 12.00 1.21
N LEU A 86 -1.44 11.22 0.39
CA LEU A 86 -1.11 9.83 0.08
C LEU A 86 -0.54 9.65 -1.33
N ALA A 87 -0.64 10.67 -2.18
CA ALA A 87 -0.16 10.59 -3.56
C ALA A 87 1.36 10.46 -3.61
N ALA A 88 1.82 9.46 -4.35
CA ALA A 88 3.24 9.22 -4.59
C ALA A 88 3.46 8.37 -5.85
N MET A 89 4.67 8.47 -6.40
CA MET A 89 5.23 7.44 -7.27
C MET A 89 5.87 6.36 -6.36
N SER A 90 5.04 5.46 -5.82
CA SER A 90 5.39 4.58 -4.70
C SER A 90 6.14 3.30 -5.08
N HIS A 91 6.39 3.06 -6.38
CA HIS A 91 7.09 1.87 -6.83
C HIS A 91 8.61 2.05 -6.75
N VAL A 92 9.24 1.47 -5.71
CA VAL A 92 10.67 1.66 -5.42
C VAL A 92 11.57 1.35 -6.62
N HIS A 93 11.35 0.23 -7.34
CA HIS A 93 12.17 -0.13 -8.50
C HIS A 93 12.06 0.92 -9.61
N VAL A 94 10.84 1.35 -9.96
CA VAL A 94 10.59 2.37 -10.99
C VAL A 94 11.22 3.72 -10.63
N SER A 95 11.40 4.02 -9.34
CA SER A 95 12.07 5.28 -8.95
C SER A 95 13.51 5.39 -9.45
N PHE A 96 14.19 4.27 -9.70
CA PHE A 96 15.53 4.27 -10.30
C PHE A 96 15.49 4.64 -11.80
N GLU A 97 14.38 4.37 -12.47
CA GLU A 97 14.17 4.71 -13.88
C GLU A 97 13.65 6.15 -14.07
N THR A 98 12.89 6.66 -13.08
CA THR A 98 12.23 7.97 -13.13
C THR A 98 12.54 8.82 -11.88
N PRO A 99 13.82 9.07 -11.53
CA PRO A 99 14.18 9.71 -10.27
C PRO A 99 13.72 11.17 -10.17
N GLU A 100 13.76 11.90 -11.27
CA GLU A 100 13.33 13.31 -11.32
C GLU A 100 11.83 13.45 -11.10
N TYR A 101 11.02 12.65 -11.78
CA TYR A 101 9.57 12.63 -11.58
C TYR A 101 9.22 12.24 -10.13
N THR A 102 9.90 11.24 -9.60
CA THR A 102 9.73 10.81 -8.21
C THR A 102 10.03 11.93 -7.22
N ALA A 103 11.16 12.63 -7.39
CA ALA A 103 11.51 13.77 -6.54
C ALA A 103 10.48 14.91 -6.64
N ASN A 104 10.03 15.21 -7.85
CA ASN A 104 9.06 16.28 -8.12
C ASN A 104 7.66 15.97 -7.55
N ALA A 105 7.16 14.74 -7.74
CA ALA A 105 5.85 14.34 -7.27
C ALA A 105 5.83 14.12 -5.75
N ASP A 106 6.77 13.35 -5.22
CA ASP A 106 6.75 12.87 -3.84
C ASP A 106 7.34 13.90 -2.85
N GLY A 107 8.49 14.49 -3.21
CA GLY A 107 9.17 15.48 -2.38
C GLY A 107 8.57 16.88 -2.54
N ILE A 108 8.73 17.47 -3.72
CA ILE A 108 8.28 18.84 -3.98
C ILE A 108 6.74 18.93 -3.98
N GLY A 109 6.03 17.87 -4.37
CA GLY A 109 4.57 17.80 -4.26
C GLY A 109 4.07 18.02 -2.83
N THR A 110 4.76 17.45 -1.83
CA THR A 110 4.45 17.68 -0.41
C THR A 110 4.65 19.15 -0.03
N LEU A 111 5.77 19.77 -0.43
CA LEU A 111 5.99 21.20 -0.23
C LEU A 111 4.86 22.05 -0.82
N ARG A 112 4.38 21.73 -2.04
CA ARG A 112 3.28 22.47 -2.68
C ARG A 112 2.00 22.49 -1.86
N ILE A 113 1.65 21.37 -1.22
CA ILE A 113 0.47 21.29 -0.33
C ILE A 113 0.68 22.14 0.92
N LEU A 114 1.82 21.98 1.60
CA LEU A 114 2.14 22.74 2.81
C LEU A 114 2.14 24.25 2.53
N ASP A 115 2.77 24.66 1.46
CA ASP A 115 2.85 26.07 1.07
C ASP A 115 1.50 26.64 0.62
N ALA A 116 0.68 25.87 -0.08
CA ALA A 116 -0.69 26.26 -0.43
C ALA A 116 -1.55 26.51 0.82
N VAL A 117 -1.50 25.63 1.83
CA VAL A 117 -2.21 25.80 3.11
C VAL A 117 -1.73 27.07 3.82
N ARG A 118 -0.42 27.33 3.84
CA ARG A 118 0.17 28.54 4.40
C ARG A 118 -0.26 29.80 3.64
N PHE A 119 -0.13 29.78 2.33
CA PHE A 119 -0.47 30.92 1.44
C PHE A 119 -1.94 31.31 1.55
N LEU A 120 -2.83 30.32 1.68
CA LEU A 120 -4.27 30.53 1.80
C LEU A 120 -4.73 30.89 3.24
N ASN A 121 -3.80 31.08 4.17
CA ASN A 121 -4.10 31.35 5.59
C ASN A 121 -4.97 30.27 6.26
N LEU A 122 -4.77 28.99 5.90
CA LEU A 122 -5.53 27.88 6.46
C LEU A 122 -4.82 27.13 7.59
N ILE A 123 -3.64 27.61 8.04
CA ILE A 123 -2.79 26.96 9.07
C ILE A 123 -3.58 26.62 10.34
N GLN A 124 -4.45 27.52 10.81
CA GLN A 124 -5.21 27.33 12.04
C GLN A 124 -6.43 26.41 11.88
N LYS A 125 -6.82 26.12 10.64
CA LYS A 125 -7.98 25.28 10.31
C LYS A 125 -7.57 23.88 9.91
N THR A 126 -6.59 23.77 9.00
CA THR A 126 -6.30 22.55 8.27
C THR A 126 -5.21 21.73 8.95
N LYS A 127 -5.53 20.51 9.34
CA LYS A 127 -4.56 19.51 9.80
C LYS A 127 -4.05 18.69 8.62
N ILE A 128 -2.77 18.37 8.59
CA ILE A 128 -2.12 17.66 7.47
C ILE A 128 -1.49 16.37 7.95
N TYR A 129 -1.87 15.25 7.31
CA TYR A 129 -1.20 13.97 7.41
C TYR A 129 -0.34 13.76 6.16
N GLN A 130 0.96 13.54 6.36
CA GLN A 130 1.90 13.16 5.32
C GLN A 130 2.19 11.66 5.41
N ALA A 131 1.85 10.91 4.39
CA ALA A 131 2.27 9.52 4.26
C ALA A 131 3.78 9.45 4.04
N SER A 132 4.51 9.08 5.08
CA SER A 132 5.92 8.77 5.02
C SER A 132 6.12 7.25 4.82
N THR A 133 7.31 6.70 5.01
CA THR A 133 7.60 5.32 4.66
C THR A 133 8.73 4.74 5.49
N SER A 134 8.69 3.45 5.81
CA SER A 134 9.80 2.71 6.42
C SER A 134 11.05 2.63 5.53
N GLU A 135 10.93 2.90 4.22
CA GLU A 135 12.06 2.97 3.30
C GLU A 135 13.04 4.13 3.65
N LEU A 136 12.61 5.10 4.48
CA LEU A 136 13.52 6.12 5.04
C LEU A 136 14.67 5.50 5.85
N PHE A 137 14.38 4.41 6.58
CA PHE A 137 15.39 3.72 7.39
C PHE A 137 16.44 3.01 6.53
N GLY A 138 16.04 2.47 5.36
CA GLY A 138 16.91 1.96 4.31
C GLY A 138 17.99 1.01 4.81
N LYS A 139 19.27 1.47 4.88
CA LYS A 139 20.34 0.75 5.57
C LYS A 139 20.17 0.93 7.07
N VAL A 140 19.47 -0.01 7.68
CA VAL A 140 19.01 0.04 9.06
C VAL A 140 20.13 0.36 10.05
N GLN A 141 19.93 1.37 10.90
CA GLN A 141 20.89 1.81 11.91
C GLN A 141 20.56 1.26 13.31
N GLU A 142 19.30 0.93 13.57
CA GLU A 142 18.79 0.38 14.83
C GLU A 142 17.68 -0.64 14.54
N ILE A 143 17.50 -1.61 15.44
CA ILE A 143 16.44 -2.63 15.37
C ILE A 143 15.80 -2.78 16.75
N PRO A 144 14.47 -2.64 16.89
CA PRO A 144 13.50 -2.17 15.88
C PRO A 144 13.67 -0.68 15.56
N GLN A 145 13.08 -0.22 14.43
CA GLN A 145 13.07 1.17 14.04
C GLN A 145 11.95 1.94 14.73
N SER A 146 12.29 3.07 15.35
CA SER A 146 11.37 3.99 16.00
C SER A 146 11.42 5.37 15.33
N GLU A 147 10.60 6.31 15.83
CA GLU A 147 10.59 7.71 15.38
C GLU A 147 11.95 8.43 15.58
N LYS A 148 12.84 7.88 16.41
CA LYS A 148 14.17 8.43 16.72
C LYS A 148 15.29 7.79 15.93
N THR A 149 15.03 6.68 15.25
CA THR A 149 16.03 5.95 14.47
C THR A 149 16.54 6.80 13.30
N PRO A 150 17.85 6.97 13.12
CA PRO A 150 18.39 7.74 12.01
C PRO A 150 18.02 7.14 10.64
N PHE A 151 17.71 8.00 9.69
CA PHE A 151 17.38 7.60 8.32
C PHE A 151 18.64 7.39 7.48
N TYR A 152 18.61 6.35 6.62
CA TYR A 152 19.66 6.06 5.64
C TYR A 152 19.02 5.52 4.34
N PRO A 153 18.37 6.39 3.53
CA PRO A 153 17.58 5.96 2.37
C PRO A 153 18.44 5.23 1.33
N ARG A 154 17.83 4.24 0.66
CA ARG A 154 18.50 3.35 -0.30
C ARG A 154 17.86 3.37 -1.70
N SER A 155 17.00 4.35 -1.98
CA SER A 155 16.38 4.50 -3.31
C SER A 155 16.02 5.97 -3.58
N PRO A 156 15.87 6.39 -4.85
CA PRO A 156 15.37 7.72 -5.18
C PRO A 156 14.00 8.00 -4.57
N TYR A 157 13.13 7.00 -4.49
CA TYR A 157 11.86 7.08 -3.76
C TYR A 157 12.07 7.45 -2.28
N ALA A 158 12.93 6.71 -1.58
CA ALA A 158 13.19 6.97 -0.17
C ALA A 158 13.80 8.35 0.06
N VAL A 159 14.69 8.82 -0.82
CA VAL A 159 15.27 10.19 -0.76
C VAL A 159 14.19 11.25 -0.95
N ALA A 160 13.29 11.08 -1.91
CA ALA A 160 12.16 11.99 -2.13
C ALA A 160 11.21 12.05 -0.93
N LYS A 161 10.91 10.87 -0.34
CA LYS A 161 10.10 10.78 0.88
C LYS A 161 10.82 11.35 2.11
N MET A 162 12.14 11.29 2.17
CA MET A 162 12.92 11.93 3.23
C MET A 162 12.81 13.45 3.15
N TYR A 163 12.86 14.03 1.95
CA TYR A 163 12.58 15.45 1.77
C TYR A 163 11.16 15.78 2.25
N ALA A 164 10.15 14.99 1.83
CA ALA A 164 8.76 15.17 2.25
C ALA A 164 8.60 15.13 3.77
N TYR A 165 9.27 14.19 4.44
CA TYR A 165 9.29 14.08 5.90
C TYR A 165 9.83 15.36 6.56
N TRP A 166 11.04 15.77 6.19
CA TRP A 166 11.70 16.89 6.83
C TRP A 166 11.05 18.23 6.50
N ILE A 167 10.51 18.44 5.31
CA ILE A 167 9.77 19.66 5.01
C ILE A 167 8.46 19.74 5.81
N THR A 168 7.82 18.61 6.10
CA THR A 168 6.64 18.55 6.98
C THR A 168 7.01 18.93 8.40
N VAL A 169 8.10 18.40 8.95
CA VAL A 169 8.64 18.80 10.27
C VAL A 169 8.98 20.28 10.29
N ASN A 170 9.66 20.78 9.27
CA ASN A 170 10.04 22.19 9.18
C ASN A 170 8.82 23.12 9.18
N TYR A 171 7.77 22.82 8.41
CA TYR A 171 6.56 23.64 8.38
C TYR A 171 5.79 23.58 9.71
N ARG A 172 5.78 22.43 10.38
CA ARG A 172 5.24 22.30 11.74
C ARG A 172 5.94 23.24 12.72
N GLU A 173 7.27 23.23 12.73
CA GLU A 173 8.07 24.01 13.67
C GLU A 173 8.14 25.50 13.34
N ALA A 174 8.34 25.83 12.06
CA ALA A 174 8.53 27.21 11.63
C ALA A 174 7.23 28.03 11.60
N TYR A 175 6.09 27.38 11.28
CA TYR A 175 4.81 28.08 11.08
C TYR A 175 3.71 27.64 12.04
N ASN A 176 4.03 26.78 13.02
CA ASN A 176 3.05 26.18 13.94
C ASN A 176 1.88 25.50 13.22
N MET A 177 2.19 24.83 12.10
CA MET A 177 1.22 24.09 11.30
C MET A 177 0.96 22.73 11.93
N PHE A 178 -0.32 22.32 12.05
CA PHE A 178 -0.62 20.96 12.47
C PHE A 178 -0.33 19.98 11.32
N ALA A 179 0.92 19.52 11.23
CA ALA A 179 1.39 18.63 10.18
C ALA A 179 2.15 17.45 10.80
N CYS A 180 1.72 16.22 10.47
CA CYS A 180 2.19 14.97 11.04
C CYS A 180 2.73 14.05 9.95
N ASN A 181 3.78 13.29 10.25
CA ASN A 181 4.21 12.18 9.41
C ASN A 181 3.75 10.84 10.01
N GLY A 182 3.17 9.97 9.19
CA GLY A 182 3.05 8.56 9.51
C GLY A 182 4.15 7.78 8.78
N ILE A 183 5.09 7.20 9.53
CA ILE A 183 6.18 6.37 8.98
C ILE A 183 5.60 4.96 8.80
N LEU A 184 5.03 4.73 7.62
CA LEU A 184 4.29 3.52 7.30
C LEU A 184 5.25 2.37 6.96
N PHE A 185 5.10 1.25 7.67
CA PHE A 185 5.66 -0.02 7.26
C PHE A 185 4.78 -0.67 6.18
N ASN A 186 5.16 -1.84 5.69
CA ASN A 186 4.44 -2.43 4.57
C ASN A 186 3.01 -2.80 4.96
N HIS A 187 2.04 -2.33 4.19
CA HIS A 187 0.63 -2.63 4.41
C HIS A 187 -0.04 -2.98 3.09
N GLU A 188 -0.78 -4.05 3.14
CA GLU A 188 -1.25 -4.77 1.99
C GLU A 188 -2.76 -4.99 2.05
N SER A 189 -3.35 -5.39 0.94
CA SER A 189 -4.77 -5.70 0.89
C SER A 189 -5.18 -6.34 -0.45
N PRO A 190 -6.44 -6.79 -0.58
CA PRO A 190 -7.01 -7.22 -1.86
C PRO A 190 -6.91 -6.21 -3.00
N VAL A 191 -6.78 -4.93 -2.69
CA VAL A 191 -6.67 -3.85 -3.69
C VAL A 191 -5.27 -3.25 -3.81
N ARG A 192 -4.25 -3.93 -3.25
CA ARG A 192 -2.84 -3.57 -3.46
C ARG A 192 -2.51 -3.53 -4.95
N GLY A 193 -1.57 -2.67 -5.36
CA GLY A 193 -1.06 -2.65 -6.72
C GLY A 193 -0.48 -4.02 -7.14
N GLU A 194 -0.79 -4.46 -8.34
CA GLU A 194 -0.55 -5.83 -8.81
C GLU A 194 0.92 -6.22 -8.95
N THR A 195 1.79 -5.22 -9.12
CA THR A 195 3.24 -5.37 -9.25
C THR A 195 3.98 -5.46 -7.91
N PHE A 196 3.31 -5.18 -6.79
CA PHE A 196 3.90 -5.33 -5.46
C PHE A 196 3.99 -6.81 -5.06
N VAL A 197 5.06 -7.16 -4.34
CA VAL A 197 5.45 -8.54 -4.07
C VAL A 197 4.33 -9.40 -3.49
N THR A 198 3.60 -8.92 -2.51
CA THR A 198 2.49 -9.64 -1.85
C THR A 198 1.36 -9.93 -2.83
N ARG A 199 0.92 -8.92 -3.59
CA ARG A 199 -0.15 -9.09 -4.57
C ARG A 199 0.30 -9.93 -5.77
N LYS A 200 1.57 -9.82 -6.18
CA LYS A 200 2.16 -10.70 -7.18
C LYS A 200 2.10 -12.16 -6.73
N ILE A 201 2.43 -12.44 -5.47
CA ILE A 201 2.35 -13.80 -4.90
C ILE A 201 0.91 -14.30 -4.90
N THR A 202 -0.04 -13.58 -4.31
CA THR A 202 -1.42 -14.05 -4.15
C THR A 202 -2.12 -14.28 -5.51
N ARG A 203 -1.88 -13.40 -6.49
CA ARG A 203 -2.37 -13.59 -7.86
C ARG A 203 -1.75 -14.80 -8.56
N ALA A 204 -0.44 -15.01 -8.43
CA ALA A 204 0.24 -16.13 -9.01
C ALA A 204 -0.23 -17.46 -8.40
N VAL A 205 -0.36 -17.52 -7.07
CA VAL A 205 -0.89 -18.69 -6.37
C VAL A 205 -2.33 -19.02 -6.82
N ALA A 206 -3.19 -18.00 -6.92
CA ALA A 206 -4.55 -18.18 -7.42
C ALA A 206 -4.58 -18.71 -8.85
N LYS A 207 -3.71 -18.22 -9.73
CA LYS A 207 -3.58 -18.72 -11.11
C LYS A 207 -3.11 -20.18 -11.16
N ILE A 208 -2.10 -20.54 -10.35
CA ILE A 208 -1.58 -21.91 -10.27
C ILE A 208 -2.68 -22.85 -9.75
N ALA A 209 -3.37 -22.49 -8.67
CA ALA A 209 -4.44 -23.31 -8.11
C ALA A 209 -5.62 -23.53 -9.10
N LEU A 210 -5.85 -22.58 -10.02
CA LEU A 210 -6.91 -22.62 -11.04
C LEU A 210 -6.44 -23.12 -12.42
N ASN A 211 -5.24 -23.68 -12.54
CA ASN A 211 -4.68 -24.17 -13.80
C ASN A 211 -4.59 -23.11 -14.91
N LEU A 212 -4.20 -21.90 -14.53
CA LEU A 212 -4.00 -20.76 -15.44
C LEU A 212 -2.52 -20.49 -15.73
N ASP A 213 -1.64 -20.82 -14.79
CA ASP A 213 -0.18 -20.74 -14.85
C ASP A 213 0.44 -21.93 -14.10
N ASP A 214 1.69 -22.27 -14.42
CA ASP A 214 2.40 -23.42 -13.84
C ASP A 214 3.45 -23.00 -12.81
N ILE A 215 4.02 -21.81 -12.95
CA ILE A 215 5.17 -21.32 -12.17
C ILE A 215 5.19 -19.78 -12.16
N PHE A 216 5.78 -19.20 -11.11
CA PHE A 216 6.07 -17.76 -11.07
C PHE A 216 7.46 -17.47 -10.49
N TYR A 217 7.92 -16.23 -10.70
CA TYR A 217 9.27 -15.82 -10.37
C TYR A 217 9.27 -14.69 -9.36
N LEU A 218 10.18 -14.76 -8.38
CA LEU A 218 10.42 -13.75 -7.34
C LEU A 218 11.89 -13.35 -7.31
N GLY A 219 12.21 -12.32 -6.54
CA GLY A 219 13.57 -11.94 -6.18
C GLY A 219 14.03 -12.62 -4.90
N ASN A 220 14.60 -11.83 -3.98
CA ASN A 220 15.12 -12.32 -2.70
C ASN A 220 14.00 -12.87 -1.79
N LEU A 221 14.01 -14.19 -1.56
CA LEU A 221 13.02 -14.87 -0.72
C LEU A 221 13.29 -14.69 0.79
N ASP A 222 14.51 -14.30 1.18
CA ASP A 222 14.91 -14.09 2.57
C ASP A 222 14.63 -12.69 3.08
N ALA A 223 14.29 -11.75 2.19
CA ALA A 223 13.93 -10.39 2.58
C ALA A 223 12.80 -10.39 3.61
N LYS A 224 13.04 -9.69 4.73
CA LYS A 224 12.10 -9.61 5.86
C LYS A 224 11.36 -8.28 5.84
N ARG A 225 10.05 -8.36 5.96
CA ARG A 225 9.18 -7.18 6.02
C ARG A 225 8.19 -7.31 7.17
N ASP A 226 7.84 -6.17 7.72
CA ASP A 226 6.74 -6.02 8.66
C ASP A 226 5.49 -5.72 7.81
N TRP A 227 4.58 -6.69 7.69
CA TRP A 227 3.37 -6.59 6.89
C TRP A 227 2.12 -6.55 7.75
N ASP A 228 1.22 -5.64 7.42
CA ASP A 228 -0.10 -5.53 8.03
C ASP A 228 -1.20 -5.23 7.00
N HIS A 229 -2.44 -5.15 7.44
CA HIS A 229 -3.58 -4.82 6.60
C HIS A 229 -3.77 -3.31 6.46
N ALA A 230 -4.00 -2.84 5.23
CA ALA A 230 -4.18 -1.41 4.93
C ALA A 230 -5.34 -0.75 5.69
N LYS A 231 -6.37 -1.51 6.07
CA LYS A 231 -7.49 -0.99 6.89
C LYS A 231 -7.05 -0.54 8.28
N ASP A 232 -6.11 -1.23 8.91
CA ASP A 232 -5.55 -0.81 10.21
C ASP A 232 -4.72 0.47 10.05
N TYR A 233 -4.04 0.61 8.92
CA TYR A 233 -3.23 1.78 8.61
C TYR A 233 -4.07 3.04 8.36
N VAL A 234 -5.15 2.95 7.59
CA VAL A 234 -6.01 4.12 7.35
C VAL A 234 -6.73 4.59 8.61
N LYS A 235 -7.09 3.66 9.50
CA LYS A 235 -7.61 3.98 10.83
C LYS A 235 -6.58 4.79 11.63
N MET A 236 -5.30 4.38 11.58
CA MET A 236 -4.21 5.08 12.25
C MET A 236 -3.95 6.47 11.65
N MET A 237 -4.00 6.63 10.33
CA MET A 237 -3.88 7.94 9.66
C MET A 237 -4.89 8.94 10.21
N TRP A 238 -6.14 8.49 10.39
CA TRP A 238 -7.19 9.32 10.99
C TRP A 238 -6.90 9.60 12.47
N MET A 239 -6.51 8.61 13.28
CA MET A 239 -6.20 8.78 14.71
C MET A 239 -5.10 9.82 14.94
N ILE A 240 -4.06 9.84 14.12
CA ILE A 240 -2.97 10.82 14.16
C ILE A 240 -3.50 12.25 14.06
N LEU A 241 -4.44 12.53 13.17
CA LEU A 241 -5.01 13.86 13.02
C LEU A 241 -6.05 14.21 14.11
N GLN A 242 -6.54 13.23 14.88
CA GLN A 242 -7.41 13.48 16.04
C GLN A 242 -6.62 13.74 17.33
N TYR A 243 -5.32 13.44 17.34
CA TYR A 243 -4.46 13.72 18.48
C TYR A 243 -4.32 15.23 18.73
N ASP A 244 -3.98 15.61 19.94
CA ASP A 244 -3.89 17.03 20.34
C ASP A 244 -2.58 17.70 19.93
N LYS A 245 -1.56 16.92 19.58
CA LYS A 245 -0.24 17.39 19.17
C LYS A 245 0.13 16.92 17.77
N ALA A 246 0.80 17.78 17.02
CA ALA A 246 1.37 17.43 15.74
C ALA A 246 2.72 16.73 15.95
N GLU A 247 2.79 15.42 15.70
CA GLU A 247 3.97 14.58 15.90
C GLU A 247 4.14 13.56 14.77
N ASP A 248 5.26 12.85 14.79
CA ASP A 248 5.55 11.79 13.84
C ASP A 248 5.36 10.41 14.51
N TRP A 249 4.90 9.43 13.73
CA TRP A 249 4.43 8.15 14.25
C TRP A 249 4.92 6.99 13.38
N VAL A 250 5.54 5.99 14.00
CA VAL A 250 5.80 4.70 13.37
C VAL A 250 4.52 3.87 13.38
N ILE A 251 4.14 3.35 12.21
CA ILE A 251 2.98 2.48 12.04
C ILE A 251 3.49 1.14 11.51
N ALA A 252 3.49 0.13 12.39
CA ALA A 252 4.10 -1.17 12.16
C ALA A 252 3.42 -2.25 13.01
N THR A 253 3.73 -3.53 12.76
CA THR A 253 3.24 -4.63 13.58
C THR A 253 4.19 -5.04 14.70
N GLY A 254 5.46 -4.66 14.61
CA GLY A 254 6.52 -5.16 15.48
C GLY A 254 6.93 -6.61 15.18
N LYS A 255 6.53 -7.17 14.04
CA LYS A 255 6.87 -8.53 13.62
C LYS A 255 7.30 -8.55 12.17
N THR A 256 8.28 -9.37 11.86
CA THR A 256 8.74 -9.57 10.47
C THR A 256 8.43 -10.96 9.97
N THR A 257 8.18 -11.05 8.68
CA THR A 257 7.99 -12.31 7.95
C THR A 257 8.86 -12.29 6.69
N THR A 258 9.42 -13.43 6.31
CA THR A 258 10.16 -13.56 5.06
C THR A 258 9.21 -13.63 3.86
N VAL A 259 9.68 -13.23 2.68
CA VAL A 259 8.93 -13.43 1.44
C VAL A 259 8.58 -14.90 1.25
N ARG A 260 9.53 -15.82 1.58
CA ARG A 260 9.32 -17.27 1.53
C ARG A 260 8.14 -17.71 2.38
N ASP A 261 8.05 -17.23 3.63
CA ASP A 261 6.96 -17.61 4.53
C ASP A 261 5.61 -17.05 4.06
N PHE A 262 5.59 -15.84 3.48
CA PHE A 262 4.38 -15.30 2.86
C PHE A 262 3.92 -16.17 1.69
N VAL A 263 4.85 -16.64 0.84
CA VAL A 263 4.55 -17.60 -0.24
C VAL A 263 3.93 -18.87 0.32
N LYS A 264 4.54 -19.47 1.37
CA LYS A 264 4.00 -20.68 2.01
C LYS A 264 2.57 -20.47 2.49
N LEU A 265 2.30 -19.38 3.20
CA LEU A 265 0.95 -19.04 3.70
C LEU A 265 -0.07 -18.89 2.57
N ALA A 266 0.31 -18.26 1.45
CA ALA A 266 -0.58 -18.10 0.31
C ALA A 266 -0.93 -19.44 -0.36
N PHE A 267 0.03 -20.35 -0.54
CA PHE A 267 -0.22 -21.70 -1.06
C PHE A 267 -1.03 -22.56 -0.06
N GLU A 268 -0.71 -22.47 1.23
CA GLU A 268 -1.43 -23.20 2.29
C GLU A 268 -2.92 -22.82 2.31
N TYR A 269 -3.25 -21.56 2.03
CA TYR A 269 -4.65 -21.12 1.88
C TYR A 269 -5.40 -21.94 0.85
N CYS A 270 -4.75 -22.34 -0.27
CA CYS A 270 -5.32 -23.17 -1.32
C CYS A 270 -5.22 -24.69 -1.07
N GLY A 271 -4.73 -25.10 0.10
CA GLY A 271 -4.50 -26.51 0.43
C GLY A 271 -3.25 -27.10 -0.24
N ILE A 272 -2.26 -26.28 -0.59
CA ILE A 272 -1.00 -26.69 -1.19
C ILE A 272 0.14 -26.43 -0.20
N LYS A 273 0.86 -27.47 0.23
CA LYS A 273 2.04 -27.33 1.08
C LYS A 273 3.30 -27.22 0.24
N LEU A 274 4.09 -26.19 0.51
CA LEU A 274 5.37 -25.98 -0.18
C LEU A 274 6.56 -26.27 0.71
N ASN A 275 7.62 -26.80 0.08
CA ASN A 275 8.96 -26.81 0.62
C ASN A 275 9.93 -26.16 -0.40
N PHE A 276 11.13 -25.79 0.07
CA PHE A 276 12.13 -25.10 -0.74
C PHE A 276 13.44 -25.89 -0.75
N LYS A 277 14.18 -25.81 -1.84
CA LYS A 277 15.51 -26.40 -2.01
C LYS A 277 16.41 -25.44 -2.79
N GLY A 278 17.73 -25.56 -2.60
CA GLY A 278 18.72 -24.66 -3.19
C GLY A 278 18.86 -23.35 -2.38
N ASP A 279 19.73 -22.48 -2.83
CA ASP A 279 20.07 -21.23 -2.15
C ASP A 279 20.15 -20.08 -3.16
N GLY A 280 19.81 -18.86 -2.74
CA GLY A 280 19.97 -17.64 -3.52
C GLY A 280 19.22 -17.69 -4.85
N VAL A 281 19.92 -17.56 -5.97
CA VAL A 281 19.31 -17.54 -7.32
C VAL A 281 18.89 -18.92 -7.81
N ASP A 282 19.44 -19.98 -7.22
CA ASP A 282 19.10 -21.38 -7.57
C ASP A 282 18.01 -21.95 -6.65
N GLU A 283 17.43 -21.15 -5.79
CA GLU A 283 16.37 -21.58 -4.88
C GLU A 283 15.05 -21.81 -5.65
N GLU A 284 14.43 -22.97 -5.38
CA GLU A 284 13.17 -23.39 -5.96
C GLU A 284 12.16 -23.79 -4.89
N GLY A 285 10.93 -23.28 -5.00
CA GLY A 285 9.78 -23.77 -4.23
C GLY A 285 9.03 -24.85 -4.97
N PHE A 286 8.83 -25.98 -4.33
CA PHE A 286 8.14 -27.14 -4.90
C PHE A 286 7.01 -27.63 -3.99
N ILE A 287 6.02 -28.29 -4.59
CA ILE A 287 4.88 -28.85 -3.89
C ILE A 287 5.34 -30.09 -3.10
N GLU A 288 5.23 -30.01 -1.77
CA GLU A 288 5.55 -31.11 -0.86
C GLU A 288 4.34 -32.04 -0.65
N ASP A 289 3.17 -31.44 -0.40
CA ASP A 289 1.93 -32.19 -0.12
C ASP A 289 0.68 -31.35 -0.41
N PHE A 290 -0.48 -32.00 -0.32
CA PHE A 290 -1.80 -31.37 -0.47
C PHE A 290 -2.69 -31.61 0.74
N ASP A 291 -3.39 -30.57 1.16
CA ASP A 291 -4.55 -30.64 2.07
C ASP A 291 -5.83 -30.71 1.22
N GLN A 292 -6.29 -31.93 0.94
CA GLN A 292 -7.45 -32.16 0.10
C GLN A 292 -8.75 -31.66 0.73
N GLN A 293 -8.83 -31.64 2.08
CA GLN A 293 -10.00 -31.10 2.75
C GLN A 293 -10.10 -29.60 2.50
N ARG A 294 -8.99 -28.87 2.67
CA ARG A 294 -8.94 -27.43 2.42
C ARG A 294 -9.22 -27.08 0.97
N ALA A 295 -8.66 -27.81 0.03
CA ALA A 295 -8.95 -27.63 -1.40
C ALA A 295 -10.44 -27.81 -1.72
N ASN A 296 -11.08 -28.83 -1.14
CA ASN A 296 -12.50 -29.09 -1.33
C ASN A 296 -13.39 -27.98 -0.73
N GLU A 297 -13.04 -27.44 0.44
CA GLU A 297 -13.74 -26.29 1.04
C GLU A 297 -13.77 -25.07 0.11
N LEU A 298 -12.69 -24.87 -0.64
CA LEU A 298 -12.57 -23.80 -1.64
C LEU A 298 -13.08 -24.19 -3.03
N SER A 299 -13.62 -25.40 -3.20
CA SER A 299 -14.03 -25.95 -4.49
C SER A 299 -12.91 -25.94 -5.55
N LEU A 300 -11.66 -26.12 -5.13
CA LEU A 300 -10.48 -26.18 -5.99
C LEU A 300 -10.23 -27.62 -6.46
N ASN A 301 -10.03 -27.79 -7.77
CA ASN A 301 -9.57 -29.05 -8.35
C ASN A 301 -8.05 -28.95 -8.60
N LEU A 302 -7.27 -29.59 -7.73
CA LEU A 302 -5.80 -29.58 -7.80
C LEU A 302 -5.20 -30.75 -8.57
N ASN A 303 -5.98 -31.56 -9.31
CA ASN A 303 -5.52 -32.77 -10.02
C ASN A 303 -4.47 -32.51 -11.14
N HIS A 304 -4.33 -31.26 -11.56
CA HIS A 304 -3.31 -30.84 -12.52
C HIS A 304 -1.92 -30.63 -11.88
N LEU A 305 -1.85 -30.55 -10.55
CA LEU A 305 -0.63 -30.38 -9.78
C LEU A 305 -0.13 -31.74 -9.25
N ARG A 306 1.18 -31.85 -9.02
CA ARG A 306 1.81 -33.08 -8.49
C ARG A 306 2.87 -32.76 -7.43
N LYS A 307 3.09 -33.67 -6.50
CA LYS A 307 4.20 -33.61 -5.55
C LYS A 307 5.53 -33.55 -6.30
N GLY A 308 6.44 -32.70 -5.81
CA GLY A 308 7.74 -32.43 -6.45
C GLY A 308 7.70 -31.41 -7.60
N GLN A 309 6.51 -30.95 -8.03
CA GLN A 309 6.42 -29.91 -9.06
C GLN A 309 6.96 -28.59 -8.53
N VAL A 310 7.88 -27.98 -9.27
CA VAL A 310 8.40 -26.65 -8.99
C VAL A 310 7.38 -25.60 -9.43
N VAL A 311 6.99 -24.72 -8.52
CA VAL A 311 5.99 -23.67 -8.74
C VAL A 311 6.52 -22.26 -8.46
N VAL A 312 7.68 -22.15 -7.79
CA VAL A 312 8.36 -20.88 -7.49
C VAL A 312 9.82 -20.98 -7.90
N LYS A 313 10.34 -19.95 -8.56
CA LYS A 313 11.77 -19.81 -8.84
C LYS A 313 12.25 -18.40 -8.53
N VAL A 314 13.52 -18.31 -8.18
CA VAL A 314 14.19 -17.01 -8.06
C VAL A 314 14.68 -16.55 -9.42
N ASN A 315 14.50 -15.26 -9.74
CA ASN A 315 15.02 -14.64 -10.95
C ASN A 315 15.76 -13.34 -10.60
N PRO A 316 17.04 -13.22 -10.96
CA PRO A 316 17.86 -12.03 -10.67
C PRO A 316 17.27 -10.71 -11.17
N ARG A 317 16.44 -10.72 -12.19
CA ARG A 317 15.75 -9.54 -12.73
C ARG A 317 14.93 -8.79 -11.66
N TYR A 318 14.46 -9.49 -10.64
CA TYR A 318 13.62 -8.92 -9.58
C TYR A 318 14.42 -8.45 -8.36
N PHE A 319 15.76 -8.54 -8.38
CA PHE A 319 16.59 -7.94 -7.35
C PHE A 319 16.67 -6.43 -7.54
N ARG A 320 16.68 -5.70 -6.42
CA ARG A 320 16.85 -4.25 -6.45
C ARG A 320 18.35 -3.89 -6.60
N PRO A 321 18.70 -2.75 -7.23
CA PRO A 321 20.09 -2.28 -7.30
C PRO A 321 20.71 -2.11 -5.91
N THR A 322 19.92 -1.70 -4.93
CA THR A 322 20.28 -1.65 -3.50
C THR A 322 19.15 -2.25 -2.68
N GLU A 323 19.44 -3.38 -2.05
CA GLU A 323 18.45 -4.12 -1.26
C GLU A 323 18.30 -3.55 0.16
N VAL A 324 17.14 -3.74 0.73
CA VAL A 324 16.83 -3.50 2.13
C VAL A 324 16.42 -4.85 2.72
N ASP A 325 17.33 -5.41 3.55
CA ASP A 325 17.17 -6.80 4.03
C ASP A 325 16.13 -6.93 5.14
N LEU A 326 16.04 -5.93 6.02
CA LEU A 326 15.18 -5.97 7.20
C LEU A 326 14.52 -4.62 7.43
N LEU A 327 13.20 -4.63 7.60
CA LEU A 327 12.42 -3.54 8.17
C LEU A 327 11.55 -4.12 9.29
N LEU A 328 11.75 -3.62 10.51
CA LEU A 328 11.01 -4.01 11.72
C LEU A 328 10.70 -2.76 12.53
N GLY A 329 9.44 -2.31 12.51
CA GLY A 329 9.02 -1.11 13.22
C GLY A 329 8.72 -1.35 14.69
N ASP A 330 8.88 -0.31 15.51
CA ASP A 330 8.42 -0.27 16.90
C ASP A 330 7.11 0.52 17.00
N PRO A 331 5.95 -0.14 17.13
CA PRO A 331 4.66 0.53 17.23
C PRO A 331 4.34 1.08 18.62
N SER A 332 5.22 0.91 19.60
CA SER A 332 4.94 1.15 21.03
C SER A 332 4.42 2.55 21.33
N LYS A 333 4.89 3.58 20.65
CA LYS A 333 4.39 4.95 20.81
C LYS A 333 2.93 5.05 20.36
N ALA A 334 2.62 4.53 19.18
CA ALA A 334 1.26 4.57 18.63
C ALA A 334 0.27 3.77 19.48
N GLU A 335 0.66 2.58 19.94
CA GLU A 335 -0.16 1.74 20.82
C GLU A 335 -0.42 2.43 22.17
N LYS A 336 0.60 3.02 22.77
CA LYS A 336 0.52 3.62 24.11
C LYS A 336 -0.19 4.97 24.13
N GLU A 337 0.10 5.86 23.18
CA GLU A 337 -0.37 7.24 23.21
C GLU A 337 -1.67 7.44 22.43
N LEU A 338 -1.87 6.73 21.30
CA LEU A 338 -3.08 6.81 20.50
C LEU A 338 -4.07 5.69 20.81
N GLY A 339 -3.66 4.66 21.56
CA GLY A 339 -4.48 3.47 21.81
C GLY A 339 -4.72 2.67 20.52
N TRP A 340 -3.76 2.74 19.58
CA TRP A 340 -3.88 1.98 18.34
C TRP A 340 -3.85 0.49 18.62
N ASN A 341 -4.85 -0.21 18.10
CA ASN A 341 -4.97 -1.66 18.16
C ASN A 341 -5.30 -2.19 16.78
N ARG A 342 -4.55 -3.18 16.34
CA ARG A 342 -4.73 -3.84 15.05
C ARG A 342 -5.87 -4.83 15.10
N GLU A 343 -6.65 -4.88 14.04
CA GLU A 343 -7.78 -5.80 13.88
C GLU A 343 -7.38 -7.02 13.04
N TYR A 344 -6.29 -6.90 12.26
CA TYR A 344 -5.80 -7.95 11.37
C TYR A 344 -4.45 -8.50 11.85
N ASP A 345 -4.24 -9.79 11.64
CA ASP A 345 -2.93 -10.42 11.69
C ASP A 345 -2.48 -10.83 10.28
N LEU A 346 -1.25 -11.32 10.16
CA LEU A 346 -0.69 -11.73 8.85
C LEU A 346 -1.54 -12.82 8.17
N LYS A 347 -2.11 -13.75 8.93
CA LYS A 347 -2.93 -14.83 8.38
C LYS A 347 -4.24 -14.28 7.83
N ASN A 348 -4.88 -13.37 8.56
CA ASN A 348 -6.10 -12.69 8.12
C ASN A 348 -5.84 -11.88 6.85
N LEU A 349 -4.70 -11.16 6.78
CA LEU A 349 -4.28 -10.43 5.59
C LEU A 349 -4.13 -11.35 4.38
N VAL A 350 -3.35 -12.45 4.52
CA VAL A 350 -3.14 -13.42 3.43
C VAL A 350 -4.47 -14.02 2.99
N ASN A 351 -5.34 -14.39 3.94
CA ASN A 351 -6.64 -14.98 3.64
C ASN A 351 -7.52 -14.01 2.85
N ASP A 352 -7.61 -12.74 3.26
CA ASP A 352 -8.41 -11.73 2.57
C ASP A 352 -7.91 -11.49 1.13
N MET A 353 -6.59 -11.39 0.96
CA MET A 353 -5.97 -11.25 -0.36
C MET A 353 -6.19 -12.48 -1.24
N MET A 354 -6.01 -13.69 -0.71
CA MET A 354 -6.19 -14.93 -1.46
C MET A 354 -7.65 -15.15 -1.86
N GLU A 355 -8.61 -14.89 -0.97
CA GLU A 355 -10.03 -14.98 -1.30
C GLU A 355 -10.40 -14.07 -2.46
N SER A 356 -9.94 -12.83 -2.42
CA SER A 356 -10.17 -11.84 -3.47
C SER A 356 -9.54 -12.27 -4.80
N ASP A 357 -8.28 -12.72 -4.78
CA ASP A 357 -7.57 -13.08 -6.00
C ASP A 357 -8.08 -14.40 -6.61
N LEU A 358 -8.53 -15.35 -5.80
CA LEU A 358 -9.23 -16.55 -6.31
C LEU A 358 -10.54 -16.16 -7.03
N LYS A 359 -11.35 -15.24 -6.45
CA LYS A 359 -12.56 -14.73 -7.09
C LYS A 359 -12.22 -14.04 -8.42
N LEU A 360 -11.19 -13.20 -8.43
CA LEU A 360 -10.73 -12.49 -9.61
C LEU A 360 -10.26 -13.46 -10.73
N MET A 361 -9.45 -14.46 -10.40
CA MET A 361 -8.93 -15.43 -11.38
C MET A 361 -10.01 -16.41 -11.85
N ASN A 362 -10.99 -16.74 -11.02
CA ASN A 362 -12.17 -17.51 -11.45
C ASN A 362 -12.94 -16.79 -12.56
N LYS A 363 -13.05 -15.47 -12.53
CA LYS A 363 -13.62 -14.69 -13.65
C LYS A 363 -12.89 -15.01 -14.96
N ASP A 364 -11.56 -15.08 -14.93
CA ASP A 364 -10.76 -15.42 -16.13
C ASP A 364 -11.00 -16.85 -16.61
N VAL A 365 -11.19 -17.79 -15.69
CA VAL A 365 -11.60 -19.17 -16.03
C VAL A 365 -12.94 -19.19 -16.76
N TYR A 366 -13.93 -18.45 -16.27
CA TYR A 366 -15.25 -18.33 -16.92
C TYR A 366 -15.16 -17.72 -18.32
N LEU A 367 -14.41 -16.63 -18.45
CA LEU A 367 -14.21 -15.97 -19.73
C LEU A 367 -13.54 -16.91 -20.75
N LYS A 368 -12.49 -17.64 -20.34
CA LYS A 368 -11.84 -18.63 -21.21
C LYS A 368 -12.77 -19.76 -21.63
N LYS A 369 -13.57 -20.31 -20.72
CA LYS A 369 -14.58 -21.33 -21.02
C LYS A 369 -15.64 -20.84 -22.00
N GLY A 370 -15.99 -19.56 -21.94
CA GLY A 370 -16.89 -18.89 -22.87
C GLY A 370 -16.28 -18.51 -24.22
N GLY A 371 -15.00 -18.84 -24.46
CA GLY A 371 -14.28 -18.50 -25.69
C GLY A 371 -13.76 -17.06 -25.76
N TYR A 372 -13.84 -16.30 -24.68
CA TYR A 372 -13.34 -14.93 -24.61
C TYR A 372 -11.85 -14.89 -24.34
N LYS A 373 -11.16 -13.90 -24.91
CA LYS A 373 -9.76 -13.60 -24.58
C LYS A 373 -9.68 -12.91 -23.21
N THR A 374 -8.84 -13.42 -22.33
CA THR A 374 -8.50 -12.75 -21.09
C THR A 374 -7.28 -11.84 -21.31
N MET A 375 -7.26 -10.69 -20.64
CA MET A 375 -6.10 -9.80 -20.70
C MET A 375 -4.92 -10.47 -19.99
N ARG A 376 -3.79 -10.57 -20.68
CA ARG A 376 -2.50 -10.89 -20.07
C ARG A 376 -1.81 -9.57 -19.78
N TYR A 377 -1.67 -9.22 -18.51
CA TYR A 377 -0.88 -8.08 -18.12
C TYR A 377 0.59 -8.49 -18.16
N TYR A 378 1.38 -7.73 -18.92
CA TYR A 378 2.84 -7.89 -18.90
C TYR A 378 3.39 -7.08 -17.72
N GLU A 379 4.24 -7.72 -16.94
CA GLU A 379 5.14 -7.04 -16.01
C GLU A 379 6.47 -6.71 -16.68
#